data_3f8d81eef3c16b1203af34afebab8d98
#
_entry.id   3f8d81eef3c16b1203af34afebab8d98
#
_cell.length_a   1.000
_cell.length_b   1.000
_cell.length_c   1.000
_cell.angle_alpha   90.00
_cell.angle_beta   90.00
_cell.angle_gamma   90.00
#
_symmetry.space_group_name_H-M   'P 1'
#
loop_
_entity.id
_entity.type
_entity.pdbx_description
1 polymer ?
#
loop_
_entity_poly.entity_id
_entity_poly.type
_entity_poly.pdbx_seq_one_letter_code
_entity_poly.pdbx_strand_id
1 'polypeptide(L)'
;MKKIVVDMQNFLFGDSIAAAFKNSNYDIDVVRAETPQDTVELCRVYKPFVLVMEVTAYTPWLLSERLKLRDEVKAVCPDCKIALIVDSNTEKQAAKDIRDAKKNGIIDQFFYGSMTAEYLMDQ
;
A
#
# COMPACT_ATOMS: atom_id res chain seq x y z
N MET A 1 14.77 9.12 9.78
CA MET A 1 13.46 9.39 9.13
C MET A 1 12.87 8.09 8.63
N LYS A 2 11.64 7.80 9.00
CA LYS A 2 10.93 6.62 8.49
C LYS A 2 10.37 6.91 7.10
N LYS A 3 10.34 5.90 6.25
CA LYS A 3 9.85 6.04 4.89
C LYS A 3 8.66 5.13 4.64
N ILE A 4 7.70 5.64 3.87
CA ILE A 4 6.55 4.88 3.37
C ILE A 4 6.61 4.93 1.84
N VAL A 5 6.46 3.77 1.21
CA VAL A 5 6.29 3.70 -0.25
C VAL A 5 4.81 3.53 -0.55
N VAL A 6 4.31 4.33 -1.47
CA VAL A 6 2.90 4.34 -1.89
C VAL A 6 2.83 3.96 -3.37
N ASP A 7 2.10 2.90 -3.68
CA ASP A 7 1.92 2.39 -5.05
C ASP A 7 0.42 2.42 -5.36
N MET A 8 -0.04 3.50 -5.98
CA MET A 8 -1.46 3.74 -6.22
C MET A 8 -1.70 4.21 -7.65
N GLN A 9 -2.75 3.68 -8.27
CA GLN A 9 -3.26 4.18 -9.54
C GLN A 9 -3.87 5.57 -9.37
N ASN A 10 -4.56 5.82 -8.27
CA ASN A 10 -5.20 7.10 -7.99
C ASN A 10 -4.17 8.10 -7.44
N PHE A 11 -3.60 8.91 -8.34
CA PHE A 11 -2.58 9.88 -7.97
C PHE A 11 -3.09 10.95 -7.00
N LEU A 12 -4.35 11.37 -7.14
CA LEU A 12 -4.92 12.38 -6.24
C LEU A 12 -4.96 11.86 -4.80
N PHE A 13 -5.37 10.61 -4.63
CA PHE A 13 -5.39 10.00 -3.30
C PHE A 13 -3.97 9.80 -2.75
N GLY A 14 -3.05 9.37 -3.60
CA GLY A 14 -1.64 9.27 -3.23
C GLY A 14 -1.04 10.59 -2.79
N ASP A 15 -1.37 11.68 -3.50
CA ASP A 15 -0.94 13.02 -3.14
C ASP A 15 -1.54 13.47 -1.81
N SER A 16 -2.80 13.11 -1.54
CA SER A 16 -3.45 13.43 -0.27
C SER A 16 -2.76 12.74 0.90
N ILE A 17 -2.38 11.48 0.73
CA ILE A 17 -1.63 10.72 1.74
C ILE A 17 -0.27 11.38 1.98
N ALA A 18 0.45 11.71 0.92
CA ALA A 18 1.76 12.34 1.02
C ALA A 18 1.67 13.68 1.75
N ALA A 19 0.66 14.52 1.41
CA ALA A 19 0.46 15.80 2.05
C ALA A 19 0.12 15.65 3.53
N ALA A 20 -0.73 14.67 3.88
CA ALA A 20 -1.11 14.43 5.26
C ALA A 20 0.11 14.05 6.12
N PHE A 21 0.97 13.16 5.62
CA PHE A 21 2.19 12.79 6.35
C PHE A 21 3.18 13.94 6.45
N LYS A 22 3.33 14.71 5.38
CA LYS A 22 4.22 15.88 5.37
C LYS A 22 3.81 16.91 6.41
N ASN A 23 2.50 17.11 6.59
CA ASN A 23 1.94 18.09 7.50
C ASN A 23 1.72 17.56 8.92
N SER A 24 2.06 16.29 9.17
CA SER A 24 1.92 15.67 10.48
C SER A 24 3.12 15.98 11.37
N ASN A 25 2.99 15.64 12.65
CA ASN A 25 4.10 15.74 13.61
C ASN A 25 5.04 14.53 13.54
N TYR A 26 4.76 13.56 12.68
CA TYR A 26 5.60 12.38 12.51
C TYR A 26 6.75 12.67 11.56
N ASP A 27 7.91 12.10 11.85
CA ASP A 27 9.08 12.20 10.96
C ASP A 27 8.99 11.09 9.90
N ILE A 28 8.11 11.30 8.91
CA ILE A 28 7.80 10.32 7.88
C ILE A 28 7.96 10.96 6.51
N ASP A 29 8.67 10.28 5.63
CA ASP A 29 8.84 10.66 4.23
C ASP A 29 8.06 9.68 3.36
N VAL A 30 7.28 10.19 2.42
CA VAL A 30 6.47 9.38 1.52
C VAL A 30 7.10 9.37 0.14
N VAL A 31 7.39 8.17 -0.37
CA VAL A 31 7.95 7.95 -1.70
C VAL A 31 6.87 7.30 -2.55
N ARG A 32 6.53 7.91 -3.69
CA ARG A 32 5.50 7.38 -4.58
C ARG A 32 6.13 6.57 -5.70
N ALA A 33 5.61 5.36 -5.92
CA ALA A 33 5.94 4.56 -7.09
C ALA A 33 5.10 5.04 -8.26
N GLU A 34 5.71 5.34 -9.39
CA GLU A 34 4.99 5.76 -10.59
C GLU A 34 4.30 4.59 -11.27
N THR A 35 4.91 3.41 -11.20
CA THR A 35 4.35 2.18 -11.76
C THR A 35 4.59 1.05 -10.78
N PRO A 36 3.79 -0.05 -10.85
CA PRO A 36 4.03 -1.21 -10.00
C PRO A 36 5.42 -1.83 -10.19
N GLN A 37 6.00 -1.69 -11.37
CA GLN A 37 7.33 -2.22 -11.66
C GLN A 37 8.43 -1.54 -10.85
N ASP A 38 8.23 -0.27 -10.47
CA ASP A 38 9.20 0.50 -9.69
C ASP A 38 9.19 0.14 -8.20
N THR A 39 8.11 -0.47 -7.72
CA THR A 39 7.84 -0.63 -6.29
C THR A 39 8.89 -1.49 -5.59
N VAL A 40 9.26 -2.62 -6.17
CA VAL A 40 10.27 -3.52 -5.58
C VAL A 40 11.60 -2.80 -5.43
N GLU A 41 12.02 -2.08 -6.47
CA GLU A 41 13.28 -1.34 -6.45
C GLU A 41 13.27 -0.23 -5.42
N LEU A 42 12.16 0.50 -5.30
CA LEU A 42 12.02 1.54 -4.30
C LEU A 42 12.10 0.96 -2.89
N CYS A 43 11.47 -0.19 -2.64
CA CYS A 43 11.53 -0.85 -1.36
C CYS A 43 12.95 -1.35 -1.06
N ARG A 44 13.67 -1.82 -2.07
CA ARG A 44 15.06 -2.25 -1.89
C ARG A 44 15.96 -1.09 -1.51
N VAL A 45 15.78 0.06 -2.17
CA VAL A 45 16.63 1.24 -1.96
C VAL A 45 16.30 1.95 -0.64
N TYR A 46 15.01 2.23 -0.41
CA TYR A 46 14.57 3.06 0.70
C TYR A 46 14.26 2.28 1.97
N LYS A 47 14.03 0.97 1.88
CA LYS A 47 13.68 0.09 3.00
C LYS A 47 12.58 0.68 3.87
N PRO A 48 11.37 0.91 3.28
CA PRO A 48 10.28 1.53 4.02
C PRO A 48 9.79 0.64 5.15
N PHE A 49 9.19 1.25 6.18
CA PHE A 49 8.57 0.45 7.22
C PHE A 49 7.15 0.01 6.82
N VAL A 50 6.52 0.70 5.85
CA VAL A 50 5.21 0.34 5.31
C VAL A 50 5.21 0.53 3.80
N LEU A 51 4.64 -0.43 3.09
CA LEU A 51 4.28 -0.30 1.68
C LEU A 51 2.75 -0.27 1.59
N VAL A 52 2.21 0.80 1.03
CA VAL A 52 0.77 0.95 0.81
C VAL A 52 0.50 0.73 -0.67
N MET A 53 -0.34 -0.26 -0.99
CA MET A 53 -0.68 -0.59 -2.37
C MET A 53 -2.18 -0.52 -2.60
N GLU A 54 -2.58 0.11 -3.69
CA GLU A 54 -3.97 0.12 -4.11
C GLU A 54 -4.31 -1.20 -4.82
N VAL A 55 -5.49 -1.74 -4.53
CA VAL A 55 -6.04 -2.91 -5.22
C VAL A 55 -7.27 -2.46 -6.00
N THR A 56 -7.30 -2.76 -7.29
CA THR A 56 -8.43 -2.44 -8.16
C THR A 56 -8.89 -3.69 -8.91
N ALA A 57 -9.95 -3.56 -9.70
CA ALA A 57 -10.46 -4.65 -10.53
C ALA A 57 -9.67 -4.81 -11.85
N TYR A 58 -8.58 -4.06 -12.03
CA TYR A 58 -7.85 -4.01 -13.31
C TYR A 58 -6.37 -4.36 -13.12
N THR A 59 -5.81 -5.08 -14.09
CA THR A 59 -4.37 -5.34 -14.16
C THR A 59 -3.62 -4.01 -14.38
N PRO A 60 -2.47 -3.76 -13.74
CA PRO A 60 -1.71 -4.66 -12.85
C PRO A 60 -2.06 -4.52 -11.35
N TRP A 61 -3.18 -3.89 -11.00
CA TRP A 61 -3.54 -3.59 -9.61
C TRP A 61 -4.48 -4.62 -8.99
N LEU A 62 -4.70 -5.77 -9.66
CA LEU A 62 -5.48 -6.87 -9.11
C LEU A 62 -4.83 -7.43 -7.84
N LEU A 63 -5.65 -7.94 -6.92
CA LEU A 63 -5.15 -8.52 -5.68
C LEU A 63 -4.08 -9.58 -5.93
N SER A 64 -4.30 -10.49 -6.90
CA SER A 64 -3.32 -11.54 -7.21
C SER A 64 -1.97 -10.96 -7.61
N GLU A 65 -1.96 -9.88 -8.39
CA GLU A 65 -0.73 -9.20 -8.79
C GLU A 65 -0.07 -8.51 -7.60
N ARG A 66 -0.87 -7.92 -6.70
CA ARG A 66 -0.34 -7.27 -5.49
C ARG A 66 0.28 -8.28 -4.54
N LEU A 67 -0.30 -9.48 -4.41
CA LEU A 67 0.27 -10.51 -3.55
C LEU A 67 1.59 -11.05 -4.11
N LYS A 68 1.73 -11.15 -5.43
CA LYS A 68 3.03 -11.47 -6.05
C LYS A 68 4.05 -10.39 -5.76
N LEU A 69 3.67 -9.14 -5.89
CA LEU A 69 4.55 -8.00 -5.60
C LEU A 69 4.96 -8.00 -4.12
N ARG A 70 4.03 -8.31 -3.23
CA ARG A 70 4.30 -8.47 -1.80
C ARG A 70 5.43 -9.47 -1.57
N ASP A 71 5.39 -10.63 -2.24
CA ASP A 71 6.41 -11.64 -2.07
C ASP A 71 7.79 -11.14 -2.50
N GLU A 72 7.83 -10.40 -3.61
CA GLU A 72 9.09 -9.80 -4.09
C GLU A 72 9.62 -8.74 -3.12
N VAL A 73 8.73 -7.91 -2.58
CA VAL A 73 9.11 -6.88 -1.60
C VAL A 73 9.63 -7.52 -0.32
N LYS A 74 8.98 -8.57 0.17
CA LYS A 74 9.44 -9.26 1.38
C LYS A 74 10.80 -9.92 1.20
N ALA A 75 11.16 -10.28 -0.03
CA ALA A 75 12.48 -10.84 -0.31
C ALA A 75 13.59 -9.79 -0.14
N VAL A 76 13.32 -8.52 -0.46
CA VAL A 76 14.33 -7.44 -0.39
C VAL A 76 14.18 -6.57 0.87
N CYS A 77 13.03 -6.60 1.51
CA CYS A 77 12.75 -5.80 2.71
C CYS A 77 11.81 -6.58 3.64
N PRO A 78 12.34 -7.58 4.38
CA PRO A 78 11.48 -8.49 5.16
C PRO A 78 10.67 -7.82 6.26
N ASP A 79 11.15 -6.69 6.78
CA ASP A 79 10.49 -6.00 7.89
C ASP A 79 9.41 -5.01 7.42
N CYS A 80 9.25 -4.86 6.12
CA CYS A 80 8.25 -3.94 5.55
C CYS A 80 6.83 -4.46 5.83
N LYS A 81 6.00 -3.63 6.43
CA LYS A 81 4.58 -3.94 6.62
C LYS A 81 3.83 -3.69 5.32
N ILE A 82 2.85 -4.52 5.04
CA ILE A 82 2.06 -4.44 3.81
C ILE A 82 0.64 -3.99 4.15
N ALA A 83 0.23 -2.87 3.59
CA ALA A 83 -1.14 -2.36 3.73
C ALA A 83 -1.77 -2.22 2.35
N LEU A 84 -3.00 -2.67 2.22
CA LEU A 84 -3.75 -2.56 0.96
C LEU A 84 -4.86 -1.52 1.11
N ILE A 85 -5.06 -0.72 0.07
CA ILE A 85 -6.21 0.17 -0.05
C ILE A 85 -7.07 -0.39 -1.17
N VAL A 86 -8.34 -0.65 -0.87
CA VAL A 86 -9.25 -1.39 -1.75
C VAL A 86 -10.37 -0.46 -2.20
N ASP A 87 -10.62 -0.35 -3.50
CA ASP A 87 -11.77 0.40 -3.97
C ASP A 87 -13.07 -0.40 -3.73
N SER A 88 -14.22 0.29 -3.80
CA SER A 88 -15.50 -0.34 -3.47
C SER A 88 -15.89 -1.48 -4.41
N ASN A 89 -15.49 -1.40 -5.68
CA ASN A 89 -15.79 -2.45 -6.65
C ASN A 89 -14.93 -3.69 -6.40
N THR A 90 -13.64 -3.48 -6.16
CA THR A 90 -12.71 -4.57 -5.87
C THR A 90 -13.07 -5.23 -4.54
N GLU A 91 -13.47 -4.45 -3.54
CA GLU A 91 -13.86 -4.98 -2.25
C GLU A 91 -15.02 -5.96 -2.36
N LYS A 92 -16.05 -5.63 -3.15
CA LYS A 92 -17.18 -6.52 -3.38
C LYS A 92 -16.77 -7.83 -4.04
N GLN A 93 -15.84 -7.77 -4.99
CA GLN A 93 -15.40 -8.93 -5.77
C GLN A 93 -14.40 -9.80 -5.03
N ALA A 94 -13.57 -9.20 -4.21
CA ALA A 94 -12.44 -9.88 -3.59
C ALA A 94 -12.44 -9.81 -2.06
N ALA A 95 -13.55 -9.43 -1.44
CA ALA A 95 -13.61 -9.19 0.00
C ALA A 95 -13.15 -10.40 0.81
N LYS A 96 -13.58 -11.60 0.42
CA LYS A 96 -13.19 -12.81 1.12
C LYS A 96 -11.69 -13.05 1.04
N ASP A 97 -11.11 -12.92 -0.16
CA ASP A 97 -9.68 -13.17 -0.37
C ASP A 97 -8.83 -12.16 0.38
N ILE A 98 -9.26 -10.90 0.42
CA ILE A 98 -8.57 -9.84 1.15
C ILE A 98 -8.60 -10.12 2.66
N ARG A 99 -9.76 -10.49 3.20
CA ARG A 99 -9.89 -10.84 4.61
C ARG A 99 -9.06 -12.06 4.97
N ASP A 100 -9.04 -13.08 4.10
CA ASP A 100 -8.23 -14.27 4.30
C ASP A 100 -6.74 -13.94 4.29
N ALA A 101 -6.30 -13.07 3.40
CA ALA A 101 -4.90 -12.64 3.33
C ALA A 101 -4.48 -11.94 4.62
N LYS A 102 -5.33 -11.10 5.19
CA LYS A 102 -5.04 -10.46 6.47
C LYS A 102 -5.03 -11.48 7.61
N LYS A 103 -6.01 -12.36 7.65
CA LYS A 103 -6.12 -13.39 8.69
C LYS A 103 -4.91 -14.31 8.69
N ASN A 104 -4.39 -14.65 7.51
CA ASN A 104 -3.25 -15.54 7.36
C ASN A 104 -1.90 -14.84 7.46
N GLY A 105 -1.88 -13.53 7.74
CA GLY A 105 -0.65 -12.78 7.90
C GLY A 105 0.09 -12.43 6.62
N ILE A 106 -0.55 -12.64 5.46
CA ILE A 106 0.04 -12.30 4.15
C ILE A 106 0.13 -10.78 3.98
N ILE A 107 -0.89 -10.06 4.48
CA ILE A 107 -0.86 -8.61 4.57
C ILE A 107 -1.10 -8.20 6.02
N ASP A 108 -0.67 -6.99 6.38
CA ASP A 108 -0.77 -6.50 7.76
C ASP A 108 -2.04 -5.71 8.01
N GLN A 109 -2.57 -5.04 6.99
CA GLN A 109 -3.78 -4.23 7.12
C GLN A 109 -4.42 -3.98 5.75
N PHE A 110 -5.71 -3.67 5.73
CA PHE A 110 -6.37 -3.18 4.53
C PHE A 110 -7.34 -2.07 4.89
N PHE A 111 -7.60 -1.17 3.93
CA PHE A 111 -8.46 -0.01 4.09
C PHE A 111 -9.33 0.16 2.87
N TYR A 112 -10.51 0.76 3.05
CA TYR A 112 -11.38 1.11 1.93
C TYR A 112 -10.94 2.44 1.34
N GLY A 113 -11.03 2.57 0.01
CA GLY A 113 -10.60 3.78 -0.70
C GLY A 113 -11.38 5.04 -0.34
N SER A 114 -12.52 4.91 0.36
CA SER A 114 -13.30 6.04 0.83
C SER A 114 -12.78 6.64 2.14
N MET A 115 -11.81 6.02 2.79
CA MET A 115 -11.25 6.53 4.04
C MET A 115 -10.40 7.77 3.81
N THR A 116 -10.34 8.64 4.83
CA THR A 116 -9.49 9.83 4.77
C THR A 116 -8.03 9.46 5.01
N ALA A 117 -7.12 10.34 4.57
CA ALA A 117 -5.70 10.16 4.80
C ALA A 117 -5.37 10.20 6.31
N GLU A 118 -6.04 11.05 7.08
CA GLU A 118 -5.86 11.13 8.52
C GLU A 118 -6.22 9.81 9.20
N TYR A 119 -7.31 9.18 8.79
CA TYR A 119 -7.69 7.87 9.33
C TYR A 119 -6.61 6.83 9.05
N LEU A 120 -6.07 6.83 7.83
CA LEU A 120 -5.00 5.91 7.45
C LEU A 120 -3.78 6.09 8.33
N MET A 121 -3.41 7.33 8.63
CA MET A 121 -2.25 7.64 9.48
C MET A 121 -2.40 7.12 10.90
N ASP A 122 -3.62 7.07 11.41
CA ASP A 122 -3.90 6.63 12.78
C ASP A 122 -3.87 5.10 12.94
N GLN A 123 -3.80 4.38 11.84
CA GLN A 123 -3.73 2.92 11.86
C GLN A 123 -2.28 2.42 11.73
#